data_a095d1e3b464992cc98bbbfe435a8246
#
_entry.id   a095d1e3b464992cc98bbbfe435a8246
#
_cell.length_a   1.000
_cell.length_b   1.000
_cell.length_c   1.000
_cell.angle_alpha   90.00
_cell.angle_beta   90.00
_cell.angle_gamma   90.00
#
_symmetry.space_group_name_H-M   'P 1'
#
loop_
_entity.id
_entity.type
_entity.pdbx_description
1 polymer ?
#
loop_
_entity_poly.entity_id
_entity_poly.type
_entity_poly.pdbx_seq_one_letter_code
_entity_poly.pdbx_strand_id
1 'polypeptide(L)'
;TSAAWEKKVRASARIRRSGGHSVLVTGAAGFVGCHAAAALRRRGDGVLGLDNFNDYYDTALKRGRAALLARSGVYVVHGDIADAELLAKLFDVVPFTHVLHLAAQAGVRHALVDPMSNARPTCRL
;
A
#
# COMPACT_ATOMS: atom_id res chain seq x y z
N THR A 1 10.30 9.55 -12.17
CA THR A 1 9.89 9.90 -10.81
C THR A 1 10.60 11.13 -10.33
N SER A 2 9.87 12.00 -9.70
CA SER A 2 10.41 13.27 -9.22
C SER A 2 11.05 13.11 -7.83
N ALA A 3 11.96 14.01 -7.52
CA ALA A 3 12.53 14.10 -6.18
C ALA A 3 11.45 14.36 -5.12
N ALA A 4 10.41 15.11 -5.48
CA ALA A 4 9.30 15.39 -4.58
C ALA A 4 8.52 14.13 -4.24
N TRP A 5 8.32 13.24 -5.20
CA TRP A 5 7.65 11.96 -4.98
C TRP A 5 8.47 11.07 -4.04
N GLU A 6 9.77 10.96 -4.31
CA GLU A 6 10.66 10.17 -3.46
C GLU A 6 10.69 10.70 -2.02
N LYS A 7 10.66 12.01 -1.86
CA LYS A 7 10.63 12.65 -0.55
C LYS A 7 9.37 12.26 0.21
N LYS A 8 8.22 12.27 -0.46
CA LYS A 8 6.94 11.86 0.16
C LYS A 8 6.98 10.39 0.57
N VAL A 9 7.52 9.55 -0.30
CA VAL A 9 7.64 8.12 -0.03
C VAL A 9 8.51 7.86 1.21
N ARG A 10 9.68 8.49 1.25
CA ARG A 10 10.59 8.33 2.38
C ARG A 10 10.01 8.87 3.68
N ALA A 11 9.34 10.02 3.63
CA ALA A 11 8.72 10.61 4.81
C ALA A 11 7.62 9.72 5.39
N SER A 12 6.81 9.12 4.52
CA SER A 12 5.76 8.21 4.95
C SER A 12 6.31 6.94 5.58
N ALA A 13 7.33 6.37 4.97
CA ALA A 13 7.88 5.08 5.38
C ALA A 13 8.89 5.16 6.53
N ARG A 14 9.18 6.36 7.01
CA ARG A 14 10.18 6.55 8.05
C ARG A 14 9.70 6.01 9.40
N ILE A 15 10.53 5.19 10.04
CA ILE A 15 10.28 4.66 11.37
C ILE A 15 10.31 5.81 12.38
N ARG A 16 9.32 5.88 13.27
CA ARG A 16 9.13 7.01 14.18
C ARG A 16 9.27 6.65 15.65
N ARG A 17 9.68 5.41 15.95
CA ARG A 17 9.97 4.98 17.32
C ARG A 17 11.11 3.99 17.32
N SER A 18 11.78 3.88 18.45
CA SER A 18 12.81 2.86 18.63
C SER A 18 12.19 1.47 18.54
N GLY A 19 12.79 0.59 17.76
CA GLY A 19 12.27 -0.76 17.56
C GLY A 19 11.05 -0.83 16.63
N GLY A 20 10.70 0.27 15.98
CA GLY A 20 9.60 0.28 15.03
C GLY A 20 9.97 -0.39 13.70
N HIS A 21 8.97 -0.52 12.85
CA HIS A 21 9.12 -1.15 11.54
C HIS A 21 8.79 -0.17 10.42
N SER A 22 9.29 -0.44 9.24
CA SER A 22 8.91 0.27 8.02
C SER A 22 8.09 -0.68 7.17
N VAL A 23 6.82 -0.38 6.99
CA VAL A 23 5.85 -1.32 6.42
C VAL A 23 5.24 -0.79 5.14
N LEU A 24 5.28 -1.62 4.11
CA LEU A 24 4.51 -1.36 2.89
C LEU A 24 3.17 -2.07 3.03
N VAL A 25 2.07 -1.31 2.95
CA VAL A 25 0.72 -1.87 3.04
C VAL A 25 0.09 -1.84 1.65
N THR A 26 -0.12 -2.99 1.07
CA THR A 26 -0.82 -3.07 -0.22
C THR A 26 -2.33 -3.15 0.03
N GLY A 27 -3.11 -2.58 -0.88
CA GLY A 27 -4.55 -2.47 -0.67
C GLY A 27 -4.90 -1.44 0.41
N ALA A 28 -4.06 -0.43 0.58
CA ALA A 28 -4.17 0.52 1.69
C ALA A 28 -5.44 1.37 1.66
N ALA A 29 -6.02 1.60 0.49
CA ALA A 29 -7.27 2.36 0.38
C ALA A 29 -8.52 1.49 0.58
N GLY A 30 -8.35 0.18 0.73
CA GLY A 30 -9.44 -0.72 1.09
C GLY A 30 -9.83 -0.57 2.55
N PHE A 31 -10.93 -1.18 2.95
CA PHE A 31 -11.44 -1.05 4.31
C PHE A 31 -10.43 -1.58 5.36
N VAL A 32 -9.97 -2.81 5.18
CA VAL A 32 -9.02 -3.42 6.11
C VAL A 32 -7.66 -2.71 6.02
N GLY A 33 -7.19 -2.45 4.81
CA GLY A 33 -5.90 -1.81 4.58
C GLY A 33 -5.79 -0.43 5.20
N CYS A 34 -6.84 0.37 5.08
CA CYS A 34 -6.87 1.70 5.66
C CYS A 34 -6.77 1.65 7.19
N HIS A 35 -7.55 0.78 7.83
CA HIS A 35 -7.51 0.62 9.28
C HIS A 35 -6.17 0.07 9.76
N ALA A 36 -5.61 -0.89 9.05
CA ALA A 36 -4.30 -1.46 9.38
C ALA A 36 -3.19 -0.42 9.28
N ALA A 37 -3.18 0.34 8.18
CA ALA A 37 -2.18 1.38 7.96
C ALA A 37 -2.25 2.46 9.04
N ALA A 38 -3.46 2.90 9.40
CA ALA A 38 -3.64 3.88 10.46
C ALA A 38 -3.16 3.36 11.81
N ALA A 39 -3.45 2.10 12.12
CA ALA A 39 -3.03 1.48 13.38
C ALA A 39 -1.50 1.38 13.48
N LEU A 40 -0.84 0.96 12.40
CA LEU A 40 0.61 0.89 12.35
C LEU A 40 1.23 2.27 12.54
N ARG A 41 0.66 3.27 11.89
CA ARG A 41 1.16 4.63 12.00
C ARG A 41 1.02 5.17 13.43
N ARG A 42 -0.11 4.91 14.08
CA ARG A 42 -0.31 5.31 15.48
C ARG A 42 0.69 4.65 16.42
N ARG A 43 1.11 3.44 16.09
CA ARG A 43 2.11 2.70 16.86
C ARG A 43 3.54 3.27 16.68
N GLY A 44 3.74 4.15 15.72
CA GLY A 44 5.05 4.75 15.47
C GLY A 44 5.86 4.05 14.40
N ASP A 45 5.24 3.17 13.63
CA ASP A 45 5.88 2.56 12.48
C ASP A 45 5.89 3.53 11.30
N GLY A 46 6.84 3.37 10.41
CA GLY A 46 6.78 3.99 9.09
C GLY A 46 5.82 3.19 8.24
N VAL A 47 4.96 3.86 7.51
CA VAL A 47 3.93 3.19 6.69
C VAL A 47 3.82 3.86 5.33
N LEU A 48 3.97 3.08 4.27
CA LEU A 48 3.67 3.52 2.93
C LEU A 48 2.53 2.68 2.41
N GLY A 49 1.50 3.31 1.86
CA GLY A 49 0.39 2.61 1.25
C GLY A 49 0.60 2.43 -0.25
N LEU A 50 0.02 1.39 -0.79
CA LEU A 50 -0.03 1.15 -2.24
C LEU A 50 -1.41 0.63 -2.58
N ASP A 51 -2.07 1.26 -3.55
CA ASP A 51 -3.39 0.85 -4.01
C ASP A 51 -3.55 1.24 -5.47
N ASN A 52 -4.13 0.38 -6.26
CA ASN A 52 -4.38 0.69 -7.65
C ASN A 52 -5.70 1.43 -7.86
N PHE A 53 -6.46 1.61 -6.80
CA PHE A 53 -7.79 2.24 -6.82
C PHE A 53 -8.73 1.58 -7.82
N ASN A 54 -8.35 0.38 -8.23
CA ASN A 54 -9.23 -0.45 -9.03
C ASN A 54 -10.37 -0.91 -8.17
N ASP A 55 -11.59 -0.85 -8.69
CA ASP A 55 -12.64 -1.14 -7.83
C ASP A 55 -13.91 -1.63 -8.48
N TYR A 56 -14.50 -2.54 -7.77
CA TYR A 56 -15.86 -2.93 -7.96
C TYR A 56 -16.78 -2.11 -7.05
N TYR A 57 -16.23 -1.07 -6.42
CA TYR A 57 -16.91 -0.18 -5.49
C TYR A 57 -16.66 1.26 -5.91
N ASP A 58 -17.18 2.19 -5.16
CA ASP A 58 -17.01 3.61 -5.43
C ASP A 58 -15.55 4.05 -5.18
N THR A 59 -14.87 4.52 -6.23
CA THR A 59 -13.50 5.04 -6.11
C THR A 59 -13.42 6.27 -5.21
N ALA A 60 -14.50 7.03 -5.08
CA ALA A 60 -14.54 8.17 -4.18
C ALA A 60 -14.32 7.73 -2.73
N LEU A 61 -14.83 6.57 -2.34
CA LEU A 61 -14.63 6.03 -1.00
C LEU A 61 -13.16 5.70 -0.75
N LYS A 62 -12.49 5.09 -1.73
CA LYS A 62 -11.06 4.79 -1.63
C LYS A 62 -10.22 6.07 -1.57
N ARG A 63 -10.56 7.06 -2.37
CA ARG A 63 -9.88 8.36 -2.34
C ARG A 63 -10.06 9.06 -1.01
N GLY A 64 -11.25 8.95 -0.42
CA GLY A 64 -11.51 9.49 0.90
C GLY A 64 -10.66 8.85 1.97
N ARG A 65 -10.50 7.52 1.91
CA ARG A 65 -9.63 6.79 2.84
C ARG A 65 -8.17 7.18 2.67
N ALA A 66 -7.71 7.34 1.43
CA ALA A 66 -6.34 7.79 1.16
C ALA A 66 -6.10 9.19 1.71
N ALA A 67 -7.09 10.08 1.60
CA ALA A 67 -7.00 11.44 2.15
C ALA A 67 -6.92 11.42 3.67
N LEU A 68 -7.69 10.56 4.32
CA LEU A 68 -7.62 10.40 5.78
C LEU A 68 -6.25 9.88 6.22
N LEU A 69 -5.69 8.92 5.49
CA LEU A 69 -4.35 8.41 5.77
C LEU A 69 -3.29 9.49 5.59
N ALA A 70 -3.44 10.33 4.56
CA ALA A 70 -2.50 11.43 4.33
C ALA A 70 -2.47 12.40 5.51
N ARG A 71 -3.60 12.64 6.15
CA ARG A 71 -3.67 13.48 7.36
C ARG A 71 -2.90 12.88 8.52
N SER A 72 -2.79 11.56 8.56
CA SER A 72 -2.02 10.84 9.59
C SER A 72 -0.54 10.69 9.23
N GLY A 73 -0.12 11.19 8.08
CA GLY A 73 1.25 11.06 7.63
C GLY A 73 1.53 9.80 6.82
N VAL A 74 0.50 9.13 6.34
CA VAL A 74 0.63 7.94 5.48
C VAL A 74 0.30 8.33 4.05
N TYR A 75 1.28 8.20 3.17
CA TYR A 75 1.09 8.44 1.75
C TYR A 75 0.66 7.15 1.08
N VAL A 76 -0.38 7.21 0.26
CA VAL A 76 -0.84 6.07 -0.52
C VAL A 76 -0.43 6.28 -1.97
N VAL A 77 0.49 5.45 -2.44
CA VAL A 77 0.94 5.49 -3.83
C VAL A 77 -0.13 4.85 -4.70
N HIS A 78 -0.49 5.54 -5.78
CA HIS A 78 -1.42 4.99 -6.76
C HIS A 78 -0.63 4.11 -7.73
N GLY A 79 -0.79 2.81 -7.61
CA GLY A 79 -0.08 1.86 -8.47
C GLY A 79 -0.55 0.44 -8.24
N ASP A 80 -0.16 -0.43 -9.16
CA ASP A 80 -0.55 -1.83 -9.14
C ASP A 80 0.62 -2.67 -8.60
N ILE A 81 0.31 -3.62 -7.71
CA ILE A 81 1.34 -4.54 -7.20
C ILE A 81 1.90 -5.46 -8.28
N ALA A 82 1.23 -5.58 -9.41
CA ALA A 82 1.74 -6.31 -10.56
C ALA A 82 2.77 -5.50 -11.36
N ASP A 83 2.92 -4.21 -11.07
CA ASP A 83 3.90 -3.35 -11.72
C ASP A 83 5.27 -3.55 -11.08
N ALA A 84 6.07 -4.43 -11.69
CA ALA A 84 7.38 -4.78 -11.16
C ALA A 84 8.35 -3.59 -11.11
N GLU A 85 8.26 -2.67 -12.06
CA GLU A 85 9.11 -1.48 -12.08
C GLU A 85 8.81 -0.56 -10.91
N LEU A 86 7.52 -0.37 -10.62
CA LEU A 86 7.11 0.45 -9.49
C LEU A 86 7.56 -0.17 -8.18
N LEU A 87 7.35 -1.47 -8.01
CA LEU A 87 7.79 -2.15 -6.78
C LEU A 87 9.30 -2.08 -6.60
N ALA A 88 10.05 -2.31 -7.68
CA ALA A 88 11.51 -2.21 -7.62
C ALA A 88 11.94 -0.81 -7.16
N LYS A 89 11.29 0.22 -7.67
CA LYS A 89 11.57 1.60 -7.29
C LYS A 89 11.27 1.86 -5.82
N LEU A 90 10.12 1.37 -5.33
CA LEU A 90 9.74 1.56 -3.95
C LEU A 90 10.73 0.89 -2.99
N PHE A 91 11.13 -0.35 -3.30
CA PHE A 91 12.09 -1.07 -2.49
C PHE A 91 13.50 -0.50 -2.59
N ASP A 92 13.80 0.18 -3.70
CA ASP A 92 15.09 0.87 -3.87
C ASP A 92 15.15 2.15 -3.03
N VAL A 93 14.04 2.89 -2.98
CA VAL A 93 13.94 4.15 -2.23
C VAL A 93 13.82 3.91 -0.73
N VAL A 94 13.13 2.84 -0.32
CA VAL A 94 12.86 2.56 1.09
C VAL A 94 13.26 1.13 1.45
N PRO A 95 14.09 0.95 2.48
CA PRO A 95 14.42 -0.39 2.98
C PRO A 95 13.30 -0.89 3.90
N PHE A 96 12.18 -1.30 3.33
CA PHE A 96 11.06 -1.81 4.12
C PHE A 96 11.48 -3.02 4.95
N THR A 97 11.01 -3.08 6.19
CA THR A 97 11.25 -4.23 7.05
C THR A 97 10.15 -5.28 6.92
N HIS A 98 8.95 -4.84 6.55
CA HIS A 98 7.78 -5.72 6.45
C HIS A 98 6.87 -5.29 5.31
N VAL A 99 6.13 -6.25 4.78
CA VAL A 99 5.07 -5.99 3.81
C VAL A 99 3.78 -6.60 4.35
N LEU A 100 2.75 -5.79 4.47
CA LEU A 100 1.42 -6.26 4.81
C LEU A 100 0.60 -6.27 3.53
N HIS A 101 0.41 -7.45 2.98
CA HIS A 101 -0.19 -7.60 1.66
C HIS A 101 -1.69 -7.86 1.78
N LEU A 102 -2.47 -6.81 1.59
CA LEU A 102 -3.93 -6.88 1.66
C LEU A 102 -4.60 -6.61 0.31
N ALA A 103 -3.80 -6.33 -0.71
CA ALA A 103 -4.33 -6.15 -2.05
C ALA A 103 -4.76 -7.50 -2.62
N ALA A 104 -5.93 -7.53 -3.20
CA ALA A 104 -6.46 -8.72 -3.84
C ALA A 104 -7.38 -8.29 -4.97
N GLN A 105 -7.58 -9.18 -5.93
CA GLN A 105 -8.60 -8.94 -6.94
C GLN A 105 -9.96 -9.21 -6.31
N ALA A 106 -10.88 -8.28 -6.48
CA ALA A 106 -12.23 -8.45 -5.96
C ALA A 106 -12.99 -9.46 -6.82
N GLY A 107 -13.85 -10.24 -6.15
CA GLY A 107 -14.76 -11.13 -6.83
C GLY A 107 -14.27 -12.59 -6.90
N VAL A 108 -14.99 -13.45 -6.20
CA VAL A 108 -14.73 -14.89 -6.21
C VAL A 108 -14.84 -15.46 -7.62
N ARG A 109 -15.78 -14.94 -8.40
CA ARG A 109 -15.99 -15.38 -9.77
C ARG A 109 -14.75 -15.18 -10.64
N HIS A 110 -14.10 -14.04 -10.48
CA HIS A 110 -12.88 -13.75 -11.21
C HIS A 110 -11.76 -14.74 -10.81
N ALA A 111 -11.63 -15.02 -9.53
CA ALA A 111 -10.64 -15.96 -9.02
C ALA A 111 -10.87 -17.39 -9.56
N LEU A 112 -12.13 -17.80 -9.71
CA LEU A 112 -12.47 -19.10 -10.27
C LEU A 112 -12.14 -19.21 -11.76
N VAL A 113 -12.23 -18.10 -12.49
CA VAL A 113 -11.91 -18.06 -13.91
C VAL A 113 -10.42 -17.97 -14.16
N ASP A 114 -9.72 -17.20 -13.35
CA ASP A 114 -8.28 -16.99 -13.48
C ASP A 114 -7.58 -16.99 -12.13
N PRO A 115 -7.38 -18.18 -11.56
CA PRO A 115 -6.71 -18.27 -10.24
C PRO A 115 -5.29 -17.74 -10.25
N MET A 116 -4.57 -17.82 -11.39
CA MET A 116 -3.21 -17.30 -11.47
C MET A 116 -3.16 -15.78 -11.39
N SER A 117 -4.14 -15.11 -11.97
CA SER A 117 -4.25 -13.66 -11.87
C SER A 117 -4.43 -13.23 -10.43
N ASN A 118 -5.22 -13.98 -9.67
CA ASN A 118 -5.47 -13.68 -8.26
C ASN A 118 -4.27 -14.02 -7.37
N ALA A 119 -3.51 -15.04 -7.72
CA ALA A 119 -2.36 -15.50 -6.95
C ALA A 119 -1.08 -14.69 -7.21
N ARG A 120 -0.91 -14.16 -8.42
CA ARG A 120 0.29 -13.41 -8.81
C ARG A 120 0.72 -12.32 -7.86
N PRO A 121 -0.19 -11.47 -7.38
CA PRO A 121 0.21 -10.44 -6.43
C PRO A 121 0.91 -11.00 -5.20
N THR A 122 0.40 -12.08 -4.65
CA THR A 122 0.98 -12.72 -3.48
C THR A 122 2.35 -13.32 -3.79
N CYS A 123 2.49 -13.95 -4.94
CA CYS A 123 3.75 -14.60 -5.31
C CYS A 123 4.87 -13.62 -5.60
N ARG A 124 4.55 -12.40 -6.00
CA ARG A 124 5.54 -11.37 -6.32
C ARG A 124 6.11 -10.66 -5.11
N LEU A 125 5.45 -10.79 -4.01
CA LEU A 125 5.87 -10.17 -2.76
C LEU A 125 6.59 -11.16 -1.88
#